data_cafafc667468c4d0781b6408acbac785
#
_entry.id   cafafc667468c4d0781b6408acbac785
#
_cell.length_a   1.000
_cell.length_b   1.000
_cell.length_c   1.000
_cell.angle_alpha   90.00
_cell.angle_beta   90.00
_cell.angle_gamma   90.00
#
_symmetry.space_group_name_H-M   'P 1'
#
loop_
_entity.id
_entity.type
_entity.pdbx_description
1 polymer ?
#
loop_
_entity_poly.entity_id
_entity_poly.type
_entity_poly.pdbx_seq_one_letter_code
_entity_poly.pdbx_strand_id
1 'polypeptide(L)'
;MPQTEQVRKGRFYALEDVSFLLEKGSCTVIAGANGSGKSLLMSIIAKLETPDSGIVNTDGRVGLVFQEPDAQILGETPREDIAFGPRNMGLSKSEIAKRVENALFETGLNDKADFPARTLSGGEKRRLAVAGVLAMNAEIIIFDEPYANMDFPGVKQINQLLQKLIADGKTIIILTHELEKCLSLADQFIVLFKGKKVFDGTADEALISSSVSLEDWGIRHPLQNRAKNLEDLLWL
;
A
#
# COMPACT_ATOMS: atom_id res chain seq x y z
N MET A 1 -7.80 -23.85 -13.12
CA MET A 1 -9.20 -24.24 -12.85
C MET A 1 -9.22 -24.95 -11.52
N PRO A 2 -9.79 -24.36 -10.50
CA PRO A 2 -10.97 -24.87 -9.83
C PRO A 2 -11.84 -23.71 -9.31
N GLN A 3 -12.83 -23.33 -10.11
CA GLN A 3 -13.86 -22.35 -9.70
C GLN A 3 -15.27 -22.97 -9.65
N THR A 4 -15.39 -24.30 -9.64
CA THR A 4 -16.68 -24.94 -9.89
C THR A 4 -17.36 -25.59 -8.69
N GLU A 5 -16.81 -25.54 -7.48
CA GLU A 5 -17.45 -26.21 -6.33
C GLU A 5 -18.22 -25.34 -5.33
N GLN A 6 -18.06 -24.01 -5.38
CA GLN A 6 -18.74 -23.11 -4.42
C GLN A 6 -20.02 -22.43 -4.95
N VAL A 7 -20.48 -22.73 -6.15
CA VAL A 7 -21.69 -22.12 -6.75
C VAL A 7 -23.00 -22.79 -6.30
N ARG A 8 -22.98 -23.69 -5.33
CA ARG A 8 -24.21 -24.30 -4.80
C ARG A 8 -24.58 -23.76 -3.42
N LYS A 9 -25.49 -22.77 -3.40
CA LYS A 9 -26.23 -22.26 -2.24
C LYS A 9 -25.41 -21.41 -1.26
N GLY A 10 -25.16 -20.16 -1.58
CA GLY A 10 -24.70 -19.16 -0.63
C GLY A 10 -24.36 -17.86 -1.39
N ARG A 11 -24.68 -16.73 -0.83
CA ARG A 11 -24.12 -15.45 -1.29
C ARG A 11 -22.60 -15.57 -1.23
N PHE A 12 -21.91 -15.31 -2.33
CA PHE A 12 -20.46 -15.16 -2.33
C PHE A 12 -20.14 -13.77 -1.77
N TYR A 13 -19.45 -13.70 -0.66
CA TYR A 13 -18.90 -12.45 -0.12
C TYR A 13 -17.43 -12.35 -0.49
N ALA A 14 -17.06 -11.25 -1.12
CA ALA A 14 -15.66 -10.96 -1.41
C ALA A 14 -14.91 -10.49 -0.15
N LEU A 15 -15.63 -9.81 0.76
CA LEU A 15 -15.22 -9.53 2.15
C LEU A 15 -16.38 -9.88 3.06
N GLU A 16 -16.10 -10.55 4.18
CA GLU A 16 -17.11 -11.00 5.14
C GLU A 16 -16.63 -10.66 6.56
N ASP A 17 -17.41 -9.80 7.22
CA ASP A 17 -17.25 -9.47 8.65
C ASP A 17 -15.84 -8.95 9.02
N VAL A 18 -15.30 -8.07 8.16
CA VAL A 18 -13.98 -7.47 8.36
C VAL A 18 -14.13 -6.18 9.17
N SER A 19 -13.65 -6.20 10.42
CA SER A 19 -13.69 -5.05 11.33
C SER A 19 -12.32 -4.84 11.99
N PHE A 20 -11.80 -3.63 11.95
CA PHE A 20 -10.55 -3.23 12.62
C PHE A 20 -10.52 -1.72 12.84
N LEU A 21 -9.62 -1.28 13.69
CA LEU A 21 -9.33 0.12 13.96
C LEU A 21 -7.86 0.38 13.66
N LEU A 22 -7.56 1.50 13.01
CA LEU A 22 -6.21 1.96 12.78
C LEU A 22 -5.95 3.23 13.61
N GLU A 23 -4.81 3.30 14.25
CA GLU A 23 -4.41 4.48 15.00
C GLU A 23 -3.87 5.55 14.05
N LYS A 24 -4.16 6.81 14.36
CA LYS A 24 -3.65 7.94 13.58
C LYS A 24 -2.13 8.04 13.71
N GLY A 25 -1.46 8.21 12.59
CA GLY A 25 0.00 8.30 12.53
C GLY A 25 0.72 6.96 12.66
N SER A 26 -0.02 5.83 12.64
CA SER A 26 0.56 4.48 12.66
C SER A 26 0.78 3.92 11.27
N CYS A 27 1.58 2.88 11.21
CA CYS A 27 1.78 2.04 10.04
C CYS A 27 1.11 0.69 10.24
N THR A 28 0.17 0.33 9.37
CA THR A 28 -0.49 -0.97 9.37
C THR A 28 -0.11 -1.75 8.12
N VAL A 29 0.39 -2.96 8.30
CA VAL A 29 0.62 -3.90 7.20
C VAL A 29 -0.56 -4.86 7.13
N ILE A 30 -1.22 -4.92 5.98
CA ILE A 30 -2.31 -5.86 5.70
C ILE A 30 -1.82 -6.89 4.69
N ALA A 31 -1.62 -8.11 5.15
CA ALA A 31 -1.17 -9.22 4.33
C ALA A 31 -2.31 -10.13 3.89
N GLY A 32 -2.04 -10.92 2.87
CA GLY A 32 -2.94 -11.95 2.38
C GLY A 32 -2.52 -12.45 1.01
N ALA A 33 -2.85 -13.68 0.70
CA ALA A 33 -2.62 -14.25 -0.64
C ALA A 33 -3.40 -13.49 -1.73
N ASN A 34 -3.06 -13.72 -2.99
CA ASN A 34 -3.82 -13.17 -4.10
C ASN A 34 -5.28 -13.65 -4.03
N GLY A 35 -6.22 -12.72 -4.23
CA GLY A 35 -7.65 -13.00 -4.09
C GLY A 35 -8.18 -13.03 -2.66
N SER A 36 -7.40 -12.64 -1.64
CA SER A 36 -7.86 -12.57 -0.25
C SER A 36 -8.81 -11.41 0.06
N GLY A 37 -8.95 -10.43 -0.87
CA GLY A 37 -9.82 -9.27 -0.72
C GLY A 37 -9.09 -7.95 -0.44
N LYS A 38 -7.74 -7.92 -0.40
CA LYS A 38 -6.96 -6.72 -0.09
C LYS A 38 -7.32 -5.51 -0.95
N SER A 39 -7.31 -5.66 -2.27
CA SER A 39 -7.59 -4.53 -3.20
C SER A 39 -9.02 -4.03 -3.09
N LEU A 40 -10.00 -4.93 -2.82
CA LEU A 40 -11.36 -4.50 -2.55
C LEU A 40 -11.46 -3.75 -1.22
N LEU A 41 -10.80 -4.24 -0.17
CA LEU A 41 -10.73 -3.54 1.13
C LEU A 41 -10.13 -2.14 0.96
N MET A 42 -9.04 -2.01 0.20
CA MET A 42 -8.42 -0.72 -0.15
C MET A 42 -9.44 0.21 -0.82
N SER A 43 -10.16 -0.27 -1.83
CA SER A 43 -11.15 0.53 -2.57
C SER A 43 -12.28 1.01 -1.66
N ILE A 44 -12.71 0.17 -0.72
CA ILE A 44 -13.74 0.52 0.27
C ILE A 44 -13.22 1.57 1.26
N ILE A 45 -11.99 1.43 1.80
CA ILE A 45 -11.38 2.41 2.69
C ILE A 45 -11.22 3.76 1.99
N ALA A 46 -10.82 3.73 0.71
CA ALA A 46 -10.67 4.92 -0.12
C ALA A 46 -12.01 5.52 -0.60
N LYS A 47 -13.15 4.90 -0.27
CA LYS A 47 -14.49 5.30 -0.70
C LYS A 47 -14.68 5.28 -2.22
N LEU A 48 -13.91 4.46 -2.93
CA LEU A 48 -14.09 4.17 -4.35
C LEU A 48 -15.18 3.13 -4.57
N GLU A 49 -15.39 2.25 -3.59
CA GLU A 49 -16.43 1.24 -3.56
C GLU A 49 -17.26 1.39 -2.26
N THR A 50 -18.54 1.08 -2.35
CA THR A 50 -19.44 1.09 -1.19
C THR A 50 -19.68 -0.34 -0.71
N PRO A 51 -19.47 -0.64 0.57
CA PRO A 51 -19.78 -1.97 1.09
C PRO A 51 -21.30 -2.22 1.09
N ASP A 52 -21.72 -3.47 0.86
CA ASP A 52 -23.13 -3.88 0.95
C ASP A 52 -23.68 -3.68 2.37
N SER A 53 -22.82 -3.78 3.39
CA SER A 53 -23.16 -3.58 4.80
C SER A 53 -21.94 -3.13 5.60
N GLY A 54 -22.17 -2.53 6.75
CA GLY A 54 -21.13 -1.99 7.62
C GLY A 54 -20.88 -0.51 7.39
N ILE A 55 -19.86 0.03 8.08
CA ILE A 55 -19.52 1.46 8.06
C ILE A 55 -18.02 1.60 7.98
N VAL A 56 -17.54 2.50 7.13
CA VAL A 56 -16.14 2.91 7.06
C VAL A 56 -16.04 4.38 7.45
N ASN A 57 -15.37 4.63 8.57
CA ASN A 57 -15.06 5.97 9.04
C ASN A 57 -13.57 6.24 8.84
N THR A 58 -13.25 7.37 8.22
CA THR A 58 -11.88 7.83 8.03
C THR A 58 -11.76 9.28 8.45
N ASP A 59 -10.81 9.57 9.34
CA ASP A 59 -10.48 10.93 9.74
C ASP A 59 -9.42 11.48 8.76
N GLY A 60 -9.89 12.26 7.79
CA GLY A 60 -9.03 12.87 6.80
C GLY A 60 -9.13 12.27 5.40
N ARG A 61 -8.30 12.80 4.51
CA ARG A 61 -8.26 12.39 3.11
C ARG A 61 -7.41 11.13 2.96
N VAL A 62 -7.95 10.16 2.23
CA VAL A 62 -7.25 8.94 1.85
C VAL A 62 -6.64 9.12 0.46
N GLY A 63 -5.35 8.84 0.35
CA GLY A 63 -4.62 8.76 -0.91
C GLY A 63 -4.23 7.33 -1.22
N LEU A 64 -4.23 6.97 -2.50
CA LEU A 64 -3.85 5.64 -2.97
C LEU A 64 -2.59 5.71 -3.82
N VAL A 65 -1.69 4.76 -3.61
CA VAL A 65 -0.53 4.49 -4.46
C VAL A 65 -0.70 3.08 -5.00
N PHE A 66 -1.01 2.98 -6.29
CA PHE A 66 -1.28 1.70 -6.94
C PHE A 66 -0.02 0.88 -7.19
N GLN A 67 -0.20 -0.43 -7.33
CA GLN A 67 0.86 -1.37 -7.66
C GLN A 67 1.57 -1.00 -8.97
N GLU A 68 0.82 -0.58 -9.98
CA GLU A 68 1.35 -0.11 -11.27
C GLU A 68 1.27 1.42 -11.34
N PRO A 69 2.37 2.14 -11.07
CA PRO A 69 2.36 3.60 -11.05
C PRO A 69 2.06 4.21 -12.42
N ASP A 70 2.37 3.52 -13.53
CA ASP A 70 2.04 3.99 -14.88
C ASP A 70 0.52 4.19 -15.09
N ALA A 71 -0.31 3.40 -14.42
CA ALA A 71 -1.76 3.55 -14.48
C ALA A 71 -2.28 4.79 -13.72
N GLN A 72 -1.45 5.36 -12.84
CA GLN A 72 -1.80 6.50 -12.01
C GLN A 72 -1.26 7.83 -12.55
N ILE A 73 -0.17 7.80 -13.33
CA ILE A 73 0.48 8.98 -13.87
C ILE A 73 -0.31 9.50 -15.10
N LEU A 74 -0.80 10.74 -15.01
CA LEU A 74 -1.64 11.40 -16.03
C LEU A 74 -0.93 12.58 -16.71
N GLY A 75 0.06 13.18 -16.03
CA GLY A 75 0.81 14.34 -16.52
C GLY A 75 1.93 13.95 -17.48
N GLU A 76 2.28 14.85 -18.39
CA GLU A 76 3.43 14.66 -19.28
C GLU A 76 4.76 14.79 -18.52
N THR A 77 4.78 15.59 -17.45
CA THR A 77 5.93 15.78 -16.55
C THR A 77 5.52 15.53 -15.09
N PRO A 78 6.48 15.23 -14.19
CA PRO A 78 6.22 15.15 -12.75
C PRO A 78 5.50 16.37 -12.19
N ARG A 79 5.92 17.56 -12.57
CA ARG A 79 5.30 18.83 -12.16
C ARG A 79 3.83 18.89 -12.53
N GLU A 80 3.50 18.54 -13.75
CA GLU A 80 2.12 18.55 -14.24
C GLU A 80 1.25 17.49 -13.56
N ASP A 81 1.80 16.31 -13.38
CA ASP A 81 1.12 15.19 -12.73
C ASP A 81 0.77 15.53 -11.28
N ILE A 82 1.75 16.00 -10.50
CA ILE A 82 1.55 16.38 -9.11
C ILE A 82 0.51 17.51 -8.99
N ALA A 83 0.50 18.45 -9.96
CA ALA A 83 -0.46 19.54 -9.97
C ALA A 83 -1.90 19.12 -10.27
N PHE A 84 -2.13 17.93 -10.83
CA PHE A 84 -3.45 17.46 -11.27
C PHE A 84 -4.47 17.40 -10.12
N GLY A 85 -4.12 16.72 -9.03
CA GLY A 85 -4.98 16.63 -7.85
C GLY A 85 -5.33 18.00 -7.25
N PRO A 86 -4.36 18.85 -6.90
CA PRO A 86 -4.59 20.19 -6.40
C PRO A 86 -5.43 21.09 -7.32
N ARG A 87 -5.28 20.97 -8.67
CA ARG A 87 -6.13 21.68 -9.64
C ARG A 87 -7.60 21.24 -9.53
N ASN A 88 -7.84 19.93 -9.45
CA ASN A 88 -9.19 19.38 -9.32
C ASN A 88 -9.84 19.75 -7.97
N MET A 89 -9.05 20.06 -6.96
CA MET A 89 -9.52 20.59 -5.68
C MET A 89 -9.90 22.08 -5.74
N GLY A 90 -9.68 22.76 -6.88
CA GLY A 90 -9.99 24.18 -7.05
C GLY A 90 -9.05 25.11 -6.28
N LEU A 91 -7.83 24.68 -5.96
CA LEU A 91 -6.86 25.51 -5.24
C LEU A 91 -6.35 26.67 -6.10
N SER A 92 -5.88 27.74 -5.47
CA SER A 92 -5.25 28.87 -6.15
C SER A 92 -3.93 28.45 -6.82
N LYS A 93 -3.54 29.14 -7.90
CA LYS A 93 -2.29 28.88 -8.62
C LYS A 93 -1.06 28.92 -7.70
N SER A 94 -1.03 29.85 -6.73
CA SER A 94 0.06 29.96 -5.75
C SER A 94 0.12 28.77 -4.80
N GLU A 95 -1.03 28.30 -4.32
CA GLU A 95 -1.10 27.13 -3.45
C GLU A 95 -0.73 25.85 -4.20
N ILE A 96 -1.18 25.69 -5.44
CA ILE A 96 -0.79 24.57 -6.30
C ILE A 96 0.72 24.55 -6.49
N ALA A 97 1.33 25.68 -6.88
CA ALA A 97 2.78 25.75 -7.06
C ALA A 97 3.54 25.36 -5.79
N LYS A 98 3.13 25.89 -4.63
CA LYS A 98 3.73 25.56 -3.32
C LYS A 98 3.66 24.06 -3.02
N ARG A 99 2.49 23.44 -3.22
CA ARG A 99 2.30 22.00 -2.95
C ARG A 99 3.10 21.12 -3.91
N VAL A 100 3.18 21.52 -5.18
CA VAL A 100 3.99 20.81 -6.18
C VAL A 100 5.47 20.83 -5.80
N GLU A 101 6.04 22.02 -5.49
CA GLU A 101 7.45 22.12 -5.10
C GLU A 101 7.74 21.31 -3.82
N ASN A 102 6.87 21.39 -2.82
CA ASN A 102 7.03 20.59 -1.60
C ASN A 102 7.00 19.09 -1.90
N ALA A 103 6.04 18.61 -2.69
CA ALA A 103 5.92 17.19 -3.01
C ALA A 103 7.11 16.69 -3.83
N LEU A 104 7.62 17.47 -4.79
CA LEU A 104 8.84 17.17 -5.53
C LEU A 104 10.03 17.03 -4.60
N PHE A 105 10.17 17.96 -3.65
CA PHE A 105 11.26 17.94 -2.65
C PHE A 105 11.15 16.72 -1.74
N GLU A 106 9.98 16.44 -1.19
CA GLU A 106 9.77 15.31 -0.27
C GLU A 106 10.05 13.96 -0.91
N THR A 107 9.78 13.82 -2.21
CA THR A 107 9.97 12.58 -2.96
C THR A 107 11.29 12.50 -3.73
N GLY A 108 12.12 13.54 -3.66
CA GLY A 108 13.42 13.59 -4.33
C GLY A 108 13.32 13.59 -5.86
N LEU A 109 12.33 14.33 -6.42
CA LEU A 109 12.08 14.42 -7.84
C LEU A 109 12.35 15.84 -8.42
N ASN A 110 12.97 16.75 -7.64
CA ASN A 110 13.23 18.12 -8.06
C ASN A 110 13.98 18.22 -9.38
N ASP A 111 15.07 17.43 -9.52
CA ASP A 111 15.92 17.46 -10.71
C ASP A 111 15.24 16.89 -11.97
N LYS A 112 14.09 16.25 -11.79
CA LYS A 112 13.29 15.63 -12.86
C LYS A 112 11.91 16.22 -13.00
N ALA A 113 11.63 17.33 -12.33
CA ALA A 113 10.31 17.95 -12.28
C ALA A 113 9.70 18.21 -13.67
N ASP A 114 10.52 18.58 -14.63
CA ASP A 114 10.12 18.95 -15.99
C ASP A 114 10.57 17.93 -17.06
N PHE A 115 11.05 16.74 -16.64
CA PHE A 115 11.40 15.64 -17.54
C PHE A 115 10.12 14.91 -17.99
N PRO A 116 10.13 14.26 -19.18
CA PRO A 116 8.99 13.45 -19.59
C PRO A 116 8.74 12.32 -18.59
N ALA A 117 7.56 12.26 -17.98
CA ALA A 117 7.22 11.28 -16.93
C ALA A 117 7.42 9.81 -17.41
N ARG A 118 7.21 9.55 -18.71
CA ARG A 118 7.43 8.24 -19.33
C ARG A 118 8.90 7.75 -19.26
N THR A 119 9.87 8.66 -19.09
CA THR A 119 11.29 8.33 -19.03
C THR A 119 11.80 8.03 -17.63
N LEU A 120 10.95 8.20 -16.64
CA LEU A 120 11.26 7.87 -15.25
C LEU A 120 11.43 6.37 -15.06
N SER A 121 12.36 5.98 -14.19
CA SER A 121 12.47 4.59 -13.72
C SER A 121 11.23 4.16 -12.92
N GLY A 122 11.01 2.87 -12.75
CA GLY A 122 9.89 2.36 -11.96
C GLY A 122 9.83 2.92 -10.53
N GLY A 123 10.99 3.03 -9.87
CA GLY A 123 11.10 3.64 -8.55
C GLY A 123 10.78 5.14 -8.54
N GLU A 124 11.19 5.88 -9.57
CA GLU A 124 10.85 7.30 -9.73
C GLU A 124 9.36 7.50 -10.01
N LYS A 125 8.76 6.68 -10.86
CA LYS A 125 7.32 6.69 -11.11
C LYS A 125 6.52 6.42 -9.83
N ARG A 126 6.98 5.50 -8.99
CA ARG A 126 6.34 5.23 -7.71
C ARG A 126 6.45 6.41 -6.76
N ARG A 127 7.61 7.06 -6.67
CA ARG A 127 7.76 8.29 -5.91
C ARG A 127 6.91 9.44 -6.47
N LEU A 128 6.72 9.50 -7.80
CA LEU A 128 5.80 10.45 -8.43
C LEU A 128 4.35 10.22 -8.02
N ALA A 129 3.89 8.97 -8.00
CA ALA A 129 2.54 8.63 -7.51
C ALA A 129 2.35 9.08 -6.05
N VAL A 130 3.36 8.87 -5.20
CA VAL A 130 3.35 9.36 -3.81
C VAL A 130 3.31 10.88 -3.76
N ALA A 131 4.10 11.57 -4.60
CA ALA A 131 4.12 13.04 -4.66
C ALA A 131 2.73 13.61 -5.01
N GLY A 132 2.01 12.99 -5.95
CA GLY A 132 0.63 13.37 -6.27
C GLY A 132 -0.31 13.26 -5.08
N VAL A 133 -0.19 12.20 -4.29
CA VAL A 133 -0.98 11.98 -3.08
C VAL A 133 -0.62 13.01 -1.99
N LEU A 134 0.65 13.31 -1.80
CA LEU A 134 1.11 14.32 -0.84
C LEU A 134 0.62 15.72 -1.20
N ALA A 135 0.65 16.08 -2.48
CA ALA A 135 0.16 17.38 -2.95
C ALA A 135 -1.34 17.60 -2.70
N MET A 136 -2.12 16.51 -2.63
CA MET A 136 -3.53 16.55 -2.23
C MET A 136 -3.72 16.66 -0.70
N ASN A 137 -2.63 16.69 0.08
CA ASN A 137 -2.64 16.70 1.53
C ASN A 137 -3.38 15.50 2.13
N ALA A 138 -3.08 14.29 1.64
CA ALA A 138 -3.61 13.07 2.23
C ALA A 138 -3.04 12.85 3.63
N GLU A 139 -3.89 12.54 4.58
CA GLU A 139 -3.53 12.16 5.95
C GLU A 139 -3.33 10.65 6.08
N ILE A 140 -4.07 9.88 5.29
CA ILE A 140 -4.00 8.42 5.24
C ILE A 140 -3.49 8.04 3.84
N ILE A 141 -2.45 7.25 3.75
CA ILE A 141 -1.88 6.81 2.48
C ILE A 141 -1.87 5.29 2.41
N ILE A 142 -2.54 4.74 1.42
CA ILE A 142 -2.58 3.30 1.17
C ILE A 142 -1.63 2.97 0.03
N PHE A 143 -0.73 2.04 0.26
CA PHE A 143 0.19 1.50 -0.73
C PHE A 143 -0.24 0.09 -1.11
N ASP A 144 -0.58 -0.12 -2.39
CA ASP A 144 -0.90 -1.46 -2.91
C ASP A 144 0.36 -2.06 -3.54
N GLU A 145 0.88 -3.13 -2.91
CA GLU A 145 2.09 -3.87 -3.32
C GLU A 145 3.27 -2.94 -3.68
N PRO A 146 3.75 -2.09 -2.73
CA PRO A 146 4.73 -1.03 -3.03
C PRO A 146 6.09 -1.55 -3.51
N TYR A 147 6.37 -2.83 -3.36
CA TYR A 147 7.67 -3.44 -3.67
C TYR A 147 7.68 -4.23 -4.98
N ALA A 148 6.53 -4.34 -5.64
CA ALA A 148 6.41 -5.09 -6.89
C ALA A 148 7.37 -4.57 -7.96
N ASN A 149 8.11 -5.47 -8.60
CA ASN A 149 9.07 -5.18 -9.67
C ASN A 149 10.20 -4.21 -9.29
N MET A 150 10.56 -4.13 -7.99
CA MET A 150 11.65 -3.27 -7.51
C MET A 150 12.93 -4.07 -7.27
N ASP A 151 14.06 -3.46 -7.63
CA ASP A 151 15.38 -3.89 -7.20
C ASP A 151 15.66 -3.50 -5.73
N PHE A 152 16.73 -4.03 -5.16
CA PHE A 152 17.10 -3.79 -3.78
C PHE A 152 17.30 -2.29 -3.42
N PRO A 153 17.99 -1.46 -4.25
CA PRO A 153 18.06 -0.03 -4.03
C PRO A 153 16.68 0.66 -4.02
N GLY A 154 15.78 0.27 -4.92
CA GLY A 154 14.42 0.80 -4.99
C GLY A 154 13.61 0.50 -3.73
N VAL A 155 13.69 -0.73 -3.21
CA VAL A 155 13.05 -1.12 -1.94
C VAL A 155 13.55 -0.24 -0.79
N LYS A 156 14.88 -0.01 -0.70
CA LYS A 156 15.46 0.87 0.34
C LYS A 156 14.92 2.31 0.25
N GLN A 157 14.83 2.86 -0.96
CA GLN A 157 14.32 4.22 -1.17
C GLN A 157 12.85 4.36 -0.75
N ILE A 158 12.01 3.36 -1.09
CA ILE A 158 10.62 3.35 -0.66
C ILE A 158 10.51 3.22 0.86
N ASN A 159 11.29 2.35 1.49
CA ASN A 159 11.27 2.23 2.96
C ASN A 159 11.72 3.52 3.66
N GLN A 160 12.73 4.22 3.14
CA GLN A 160 13.13 5.51 3.66
C GLN A 160 12.02 6.56 3.53
N LEU A 161 11.30 6.55 2.39
CA LEU A 161 10.16 7.44 2.19
C LEU A 161 9.02 7.09 3.15
N LEU A 162 8.68 5.80 3.32
CA LEU A 162 7.66 5.36 4.28
C LEU A 162 8.01 5.76 5.72
N GLN A 163 9.25 5.54 6.16
CA GLN A 163 9.71 5.96 7.48
C GLN A 163 9.56 7.47 7.70
N LYS A 164 9.92 8.27 6.68
CA LYS A 164 9.74 9.72 6.73
C LYS A 164 8.26 10.09 6.87
N LEU A 165 7.37 9.50 6.06
CA LEU A 165 5.94 9.78 6.10
C LEU A 165 5.32 9.41 7.45
N ILE A 166 5.73 8.29 8.05
CA ILE A 166 5.31 7.88 9.40
C ILE A 166 5.80 8.91 10.43
N ALA A 167 7.07 9.31 10.37
CA ALA A 167 7.65 10.33 11.27
C ALA A 167 6.95 11.69 11.12
N ASP A 168 6.47 12.04 9.94
CA ASP A 168 5.67 13.23 9.64
C ASP A 168 4.19 13.10 10.10
N GLY A 169 3.84 12.01 10.77
CA GLY A 169 2.51 11.77 11.35
C GLY A 169 1.44 11.29 10.35
N LYS A 170 1.84 10.81 9.17
CA LYS A 170 0.92 10.20 8.21
C LYS A 170 0.50 8.82 8.70
N THR A 171 -0.76 8.46 8.50
CA THR A 171 -1.24 7.09 8.70
C THR A 171 -0.97 6.29 7.44
N ILE A 172 -0.22 5.21 7.55
CA ILE A 172 0.22 4.41 6.42
C ILE A 172 -0.46 3.04 6.46
N ILE A 173 -0.99 2.61 5.33
CA ILE A 173 -1.50 1.24 5.15
C ILE A 173 -0.70 0.62 4.00
N ILE A 174 -0.07 -0.51 4.24
CA ILE A 174 0.69 -1.27 3.23
C ILE A 174 -0.03 -2.58 2.98
N LEU A 175 -0.53 -2.77 1.77
CA LEU A 175 -1.09 -4.04 1.31
C LEU A 175 0.02 -4.80 0.61
N THR A 176 0.40 -5.97 1.12
CA THR A 176 1.47 -6.74 0.49
C THR A 176 1.44 -8.21 0.90
N HIS A 177 2.13 -9.04 0.11
CA HIS A 177 2.49 -10.41 0.44
C HIS A 177 4.01 -10.56 0.70
N GLU A 178 4.80 -9.49 0.51
CA GLU A 178 6.27 -9.46 0.66
C GLU A 178 6.67 -8.90 2.04
N LEU A 179 6.31 -9.62 3.10
CA LEU A 179 6.45 -9.17 4.50
C LEU A 179 7.87 -8.83 4.91
N GLU A 180 8.86 -9.56 4.38
CA GLU A 180 10.28 -9.38 4.68
C GLU A 180 10.82 -7.98 4.32
N LYS A 181 10.08 -7.23 3.49
CA LYS A 181 10.47 -5.89 3.04
C LYS A 181 9.97 -4.77 3.92
N CYS A 182 8.89 -4.98 4.69
CA CYS A 182 8.20 -3.89 5.37
C CYS A 182 7.67 -4.21 6.77
N LEU A 183 7.60 -5.47 7.19
CA LEU A 183 6.91 -5.83 8.43
C LEU A 183 7.51 -5.15 9.67
N SER A 184 8.81 -4.81 9.64
CA SER A 184 9.47 -4.04 10.70
C SER A 184 9.01 -2.57 10.82
N LEU A 185 8.23 -2.06 9.85
CA LEU A 185 7.62 -0.74 9.91
C LEU A 185 6.23 -0.76 10.59
N ALA A 186 5.66 -1.95 10.79
CA ALA A 186 4.29 -2.11 11.21
C ALA A 186 4.12 -1.93 12.73
N ASP A 187 3.27 -0.99 13.12
CA ASP A 187 2.70 -0.90 14.46
C ASP A 187 1.57 -1.91 14.65
N GLN A 188 0.84 -2.21 13.54
CA GLN A 188 -0.23 -3.19 13.49
C GLN A 188 -0.07 -4.09 12.26
N PHE A 189 -0.32 -5.37 12.45
CA PHE A 189 -0.29 -6.37 11.39
C PHE A 189 -1.65 -7.08 11.32
N ILE A 190 -2.24 -7.07 10.13
CA ILE A 190 -3.55 -7.67 9.84
C ILE A 190 -3.37 -8.71 8.74
N VAL A 191 -4.04 -9.85 8.85
CA VAL A 191 -4.07 -10.86 7.79
C VAL A 191 -5.48 -11.06 7.28
N LEU A 192 -5.62 -10.97 5.96
CA LEU A 192 -6.84 -11.33 5.23
C LEU A 192 -6.67 -12.69 4.55
N PHE A 193 -7.63 -13.57 4.78
CA PHE A 193 -7.69 -14.87 4.14
C PHE A 193 -9.11 -15.18 3.70
N LYS A 194 -9.32 -15.43 2.39
CA LYS A 194 -10.64 -15.73 1.79
C LYS A 194 -11.73 -14.74 2.19
N GLY A 195 -11.40 -13.45 2.15
CA GLY A 195 -12.34 -12.37 2.46
C GLY A 195 -12.59 -12.12 3.94
N LYS A 196 -11.89 -12.78 4.86
CA LYS A 196 -12.04 -12.62 6.31
C LYS A 196 -10.75 -12.10 6.94
N LYS A 197 -10.89 -11.32 8.01
CA LYS A 197 -9.77 -10.98 8.89
C LYS A 197 -9.50 -12.17 9.81
N VAL A 198 -8.35 -12.83 9.63
CA VAL A 198 -7.96 -14.02 10.40
C VAL A 198 -6.92 -13.71 11.47
N PHE A 199 -6.26 -12.57 11.37
CA PHE A 199 -5.32 -12.08 12.39
C PHE A 199 -5.38 -10.54 12.46
N ASP A 200 -5.19 -9.99 13.66
CA ASP A 200 -5.09 -8.58 13.96
C ASP A 200 -4.31 -8.41 15.27
N GLY A 201 -3.10 -7.90 15.20
CA GLY A 201 -2.18 -7.78 16.34
C GLY A 201 -0.84 -7.18 15.93
N THR A 202 0.20 -7.45 16.67
CA THR A 202 1.56 -7.02 16.35
C THR A 202 2.28 -8.02 15.44
N ALA A 203 3.32 -7.55 14.74
CA ALA A 203 4.18 -8.41 13.94
C ALA A 203 4.84 -9.51 14.80
N ASP A 204 5.29 -9.16 16.01
CA ASP A 204 5.92 -10.11 16.93
C ASP A 204 4.96 -11.22 17.36
N GLU A 205 3.71 -10.88 17.66
CA GLU A 205 2.68 -11.88 18.00
C GLU A 205 2.47 -12.87 16.85
N ALA A 206 2.43 -12.36 15.60
CA ALA A 206 2.24 -13.20 14.42
C ALA A 206 3.44 -14.13 14.14
N LEU A 207 4.67 -13.66 14.41
CA LEU A 207 5.89 -14.38 14.06
C LEU A 207 6.37 -15.35 15.15
N ILE A 208 6.04 -15.09 16.41
CA ILE A 208 6.54 -15.87 17.56
C ILE A 208 5.48 -16.88 18.05
N SER A 209 4.21 -16.61 17.88
CA SER A 209 3.12 -17.44 18.37
C SER A 209 3.03 -18.76 17.61
N SER A 210 3.12 -19.88 18.33
CA SER A 210 2.90 -21.22 17.76
C SER A 210 1.44 -21.47 17.31
N SER A 211 0.51 -20.59 17.70
CA SER A 211 -0.90 -20.67 17.31
C SER A 211 -1.21 -19.97 15.98
N VAL A 212 -0.25 -19.22 15.42
CA VAL A 212 -0.40 -18.49 14.16
C VAL A 212 0.44 -19.19 13.09
N SER A 213 -0.21 -19.67 12.03
CA SER A 213 0.46 -20.22 10.85
C SER A 213 0.18 -19.32 9.64
N LEU A 214 1.13 -18.48 9.29
CA LEU A 214 1.04 -17.63 8.10
C LEU A 214 0.94 -18.47 6.82
N GLU A 215 1.57 -19.64 6.80
CA GLU A 215 1.58 -20.55 5.64
C GLU A 215 0.19 -21.13 5.36
N ASP A 216 -0.61 -21.43 6.40
CA ASP A 216 -2.00 -21.86 6.24
C ASP A 216 -2.88 -20.81 5.56
N TRP A 217 -2.46 -19.55 5.63
CA TRP A 217 -3.11 -18.43 4.97
C TRP A 217 -2.47 -18.04 3.63
N GLY A 218 -1.52 -18.88 3.16
CA GLY A 218 -0.82 -18.67 1.89
C GLY A 218 0.18 -17.52 1.93
N ILE A 219 0.69 -17.19 3.10
CA ILE A 219 1.69 -16.13 3.31
C ILE A 219 2.99 -16.78 3.77
N ARG A 220 4.08 -16.48 3.08
CA ARG A 220 5.40 -16.93 3.48
C ARG A 220 5.81 -16.29 4.81
N HIS A 221 6.30 -17.11 5.74
CA HIS A 221 6.83 -16.59 6.99
C HIS A 221 8.17 -15.86 6.74
N PRO A 222 8.30 -14.56 7.08
CA PRO A 222 9.44 -13.73 6.65
C PRO A 222 10.77 -14.12 7.31
N LEU A 223 10.74 -14.83 8.45
CA LEU A 223 11.92 -15.28 9.17
C LEU A 223 12.25 -16.75 8.96
N GLN A 224 11.32 -17.54 8.38
CA GLN A 224 11.61 -18.93 8.02
C GLN A 224 12.50 -19.00 6.79
N ASN A 225 13.39 -19.97 6.79
CA ASN A 225 14.34 -20.24 5.70
C ASN A 225 15.25 -19.05 5.35
N ARG A 226 16.02 -18.57 6.32
CA ARG A 226 17.31 -17.98 5.95
C ARG A 226 18.10 -19.09 5.30
N ALA A 227 18.13 -19.10 3.97
CA ALA A 227 18.90 -20.03 3.17
C ALA A 227 20.32 -20.12 3.73
N LYS A 228 20.77 -21.32 4.11
CA LYS A 228 22.13 -21.58 4.59
C LYS A 228 22.99 -22.09 3.45
N ASN A 229 22.36 -22.61 2.40
CA ASN A 229 23.02 -23.14 1.20
C ASN A 229 22.12 -22.91 -0.04
N LEU A 230 22.62 -23.25 -1.25
CA LEU A 230 21.89 -23.04 -2.51
C LEU A 230 20.62 -23.89 -2.63
N GLU A 231 20.58 -25.05 -2.00
CA GLU A 231 19.40 -25.94 -2.05
C GLU A 231 18.23 -25.34 -1.30
N ASP A 232 18.48 -24.55 -0.24
CA ASP A 232 17.45 -23.84 0.53
C ASP A 232 16.78 -22.70 -0.28
N LEU A 233 17.33 -22.33 -1.44
CA LEU A 233 16.74 -21.33 -2.34
C LEU A 233 15.65 -21.90 -3.25
N LEU A 234 15.52 -23.22 -3.32
CA LEU A 234 14.46 -23.87 -4.06
C LEU A 234 13.19 -23.92 -3.19
N TRP A 235 12.17 -23.25 -3.67
CA TRP A 235 10.85 -23.25 -3.03
C TRP A 235 10.06 -24.46 -3.52
N LEU A 236 9.88 -25.43 -2.66
CA LEU A 236 9.06 -26.63 -2.90
C LEU A 236 7.81 -26.58 -2.04
#